data_333782c4e6f951af46fe7b8f182651bb
#
_entry.id   333782c4e6f951af46fe7b8f182651bb
#
_cell.length_a   1.000
_cell.length_b   1.000
_cell.length_c   1.000
_cell.angle_alpha   90.00
_cell.angle_beta   90.00
_cell.angle_gamma   90.00
#
_symmetry.space_group_name_H-M   'P 1'
#
loop_
_entity.id
_entity.type
_entity.pdbx_description
1 polymer ?
#
loop_
_entity_poly.entity_id
_entity_poly.type
_entity_poly.pdbx_seq_one_letter_code
_entity_poly.pdbx_strand_id
1 'polypeptide(L)'
;MKKLLVLSTCAIALVLASTAAAALVPGVYFQNAADAGCVSSTYSGGALHLAKTCPTATVASAYGDITGLNGQTFTSGSFTLANATQCQGGSPRFNVFTTAPTSPFFLGCNNVTPTTNSDGTVTYNFDAASIAAAGGQVPFPTGTITDVAVIIDVQGTADVSNITVNGTSEVPAPVVTGPPTSKNDCKHGGWKSFTNPSFKNQGKCVSYVAHHTKHGKSHSHTK
;
A
#
# COMPACT_ATOMS: atom_id res chain seq x y z
N MET A 1 14.86 21.45 -62.97
CA MET A 1 14.92 20.23 -62.11
C MET A 1 14.51 20.68 -60.69
N LYS A 2 13.23 20.43 -60.29
CA LYS A 2 12.71 20.77 -58.96
C LYS A 2 12.91 19.57 -58.05
N LYS A 3 13.73 19.71 -56.96
CA LYS A 3 13.93 18.69 -55.95
C LYS A 3 12.78 18.80 -54.94
N LEU A 4 11.97 17.75 -54.85
CA LEU A 4 10.92 17.59 -53.88
C LEU A 4 11.57 17.11 -52.56
N LEU A 5 11.50 17.92 -51.50
CA LEU A 5 11.89 17.53 -50.14
C LEU A 5 10.70 16.83 -49.47
N VAL A 6 10.80 15.56 -49.25
CA VAL A 6 9.80 14.78 -48.43
C VAL A 6 10.19 14.93 -46.99
N LEU A 7 9.43 15.73 -46.22
CA LEU A 7 9.53 15.71 -44.73
C LEU A 7 8.77 14.51 -44.20
N SER A 8 9.53 13.54 -43.67
CA SER A 8 8.97 12.42 -42.92
C SER A 8 8.73 12.88 -41.49
N THR A 9 7.45 13.08 -41.12
CA THR A 9 7.04 13.35 -39.75
C THR A 9 6.97 12.03 -38.98
N CYS A 10 7.99 11.77 -38.17
CA CYS A 10 8.00 10.64 -37.22
C CYS A 10 7.07 10.99 -36.06
N ALA A 11 5.86 10.41 -36.02
CA ALA A 11 4.95 10.54 -34.90
C ALA A 11 5.46 9.66 -33.77
N ILE A 12 6.05 10.27 -32.74
CA ILE A 12 6.41 9.58 -31.49
C ILE A 12 5.11 9.36 -30.70
N ALA A 13 4.60 8.13 -30.72
CA ALA A 13 3.51 7.73 -29.85
C ALA A 13 4.02 7.69 -28.41
N LEU A 14 3.65 8.69 -27.61
CA LEU A 14 3.89 8.69 -26.18
C LEU A 14 2.97 7.65 -25.54
N VAL A 15 3.49 6.47 -25.25
CA VAL A 15 2.80 5.47 -24.44
C VAL A 15 2.81 5.97 -23.00
N LEU A 16 1.73 6.62 -22.57
CA LEU A 16 1.49 6.92 -21.17
C LEU A 16 1.21 5.58 -20.45
N ALA A 17 2.24 4.98 -19.86
CA ALA A 17 2.05 3.91 -18.90
C ALA A 17 1.27 4.52 -17.71
N SER A 18 -0.01 4.18 -17.56
CA SER A 18 -0.75 4.49 -16.36
C SER A 18 -0.13 3.68 -15.21
N THR A 19 0.66 4.33 -14.37
CA THR A 19 1.07 3.75 -13.10
C THR A 19 -0.21 3.55 -12.27
N ALA A 20 -0.47 2.32 -11.85
CA ALA A 20 -1.52 2.08 -10.88
C ALA A 20 -1.22 2.97 -9.66
N ALA A 21 -2.19 3.76 -9.24
CA ALA A 21 -2.04 4.56 -8.04
C ALA A 21 -1.74 3.62 -6.87
N ALA A 22 -0.76 3.95 -6.06
CA ALA A 22 -0.50 3.23 -4.83
C ALA A 22 -1.73 3.33 -3.93
N ALA A 23 -2.07 2.23 -3.25
CA ALA A 23 -3.27 2.16 -2.43
C ALA A 23 -2.97 1.46 -1.10
N LEU A 24 -3.44 2.05 0.00
CA LEU A 24 -3.35 1.51 1.34
C LEU A 24 -4.52 0.54 1.60
N VAL A 25 -4.22 -0.70 1.96
CA VAL A 25 -5.21 -1.75 2.23
C VAL A 25 -5.05 -2.26 3.67
N PRO A 26 -5.96 -1.91 4.60
CA PRO A 26 -5.92 -2.43 5.96
C PRO A 26 -6.05 -3.95 6.00
N GLY A 27 -5.26 -4.61 6.87
CA GLY A 27 -5.27 -6.05 7.02
C GLY A 27 -4.73 -6.52 8.36
N VAL A 28 -4.97 -7.79 8.68
CA VAL A 28 -4.45 -8.44 9.89
C VAL A 28 -3.83 -9.78 9.53
N TYR A 29 -2.81 -10.17 10.28
CA TYR A 29 -2.20 -11.48 10.23
C TYR A 29 -2.25 -12.13 11.62
N PHE A 30 -2.52 -13.42 11.67
CA PHE A 30 -2.42 -14.24 12.87
C PHE A 30 -2.12 -15.69 12.49
N GLN A 31 -1.26 -16.32 13.27
CA GLN A 31 -0.90 -17.72 13.05
C GLN A 31 -1.99 -18.68 13.54
N ASN A 32 -2.59 -18.37 14.69
CA ASN A 32 -3.64 -19.20 15.29
C ASN A 32 -4.99 -18.49 15.18
N ALA A 33 -6.03 -19.22 14.85
CA ALA A 33 -7.40 -18.67 14.73
C ALA A 33 -7.90 -18.01 16.04
N ALA A 34 -7.43 -18.48 17.21
CA ALA A 34 -7.75 -17.89 18.50
C ALA A 34 -7.24 -16.44 18.65
N ASP A 35 -6.21 -16.06 17.90
CA ASP A 35 -5.59 -14.75 17.97
C ASP A 35 -6.29 -13.71 17.03
N ALA A 36 -7.25 -14.13 16.23
CA ALA A 36 -7.95 -13.26 15.29
C ALA A 36 -8.60 -12.04 15.96
N GLY A 37 -9.11 -12.19 17.19
CA GLY A 37 -9.76 -11.13 17.95
C GLY A 37 -8.79 -10.13 18.60
N CYS A 38 -7.49 -10.40 18.60
CA CYS A 38 -6.51 -9.55 19.27
C CYS A 38 -5.78 -8.56 18.36
N VAL A 39 -6.07 -8.57 17.06
CA VAL A 39 -5.50 -7.64 16.09
C VAL A 39 -6.60 -6.97 15.26
N SER A 40 -6.44 -5.69 14.99
CA SER A 40 -7.36 -4.96 14.13
C SER A 40 -6.62 -3.89 13.32
N SER A 41 -7.07 -3.70 12.09
CA SER A 41 -6.60 -2.66 11.19
C SER A 41 -7.80 -2.06 10.46
N THR A 42 -7.99 -0.76 10.58
CA THR A 42 -9.06 -0.02 9.92
C THR A 42 -8.54 1.34 9.46
N TYR A 43 -9.16 1.91 8.43
CA TYR A 43 -8.85 3.27 8.02
C TYR A 43 -10.10 4.15 8.16
N SER A 44 -9.98 5.22 8.93
CA SER A 44 -11.04 6.20 9.10
C SER A 44 -10.46 7.56 9.50
N GLY A 45 -11.19 8.64 9.25
CA GLY A 45 -10.77 9.99 9.66
C GLY A 45 -9.39 10.43 9.13
N GLY A 46 -8.90 9.84 8.05
CA GLY A 46 -7.57 10.15 7.49
C GLY A 46 -6.40 9.40 8.14
N ALA A 47 -6.68 8.44 9.02
CA ALA A 47 -5.66 7.63 9.70
C ALA A 47 -5.91 6.12 9.57
N LEU A 48 -4.83 5.37 9.52
CA LEU A 48 -4.80 3.91 9.67
C LEU A 48 -4.71 3.60 11.17
N HIS A 49 -5.76 2.99 11.72
CA HIS A 49 -5.84 2.58 13.11
C HIS A 49 -5.37 1.14 13.22
N LEU A 50 -4.26 0.93 13.88
CA LEU A 50 -3.65 -0.38 14.12
C LEU A 50 -3.74 -0.73 15.59
N ALA A 51 -4.15 -1.96 15.92
CA ALA A 51 -4.14 -2.45 17.29
C ALA A 51 -3.70 -3.91 17.36
N LYS A 52 -2.91 -4.22 18.39
CA LYS A 52 -2.59 -5.57 18.84
C LYS A 52 -2.76 -5.62 20.35
N THR A 53 -3.77 -6.33 20.84
CA THR A 53 -4.10 -6.44 22.27
C THR A 53 -3.48 -7.67 22.91
N CYS A 54 -3.13 -8.69 22.13
CA CYS A 54 -2.39 -9.86 22.62
C CYS A 54 -0.92 -9.50 22.91
N PRO A 55 -0.23 -10.33 23.74
CA PRO A 55 1.17 -10.12 24.06
C PRO A 55 2.06 -9.97 22.82
N THR A 56 3.13 -9.19 22.92
CA THR A 56 4.10 -8.98 21.83
C THR A 56 4.63 -10.30 21.25
N ALA A 57 4.85 -11.33 22.09
CA ALA A 57 5.34 -12.63 21.66
C ALA A 57 4.34 -13.44 20.81
N THR A 58 3.04 -13.06 20.79
CA THR A 58 2.04 -13.71 19.93
C THR A 58 2.34 -13.39 18.46
N VAL A 59 2.32 -14.43 17.61
CA VAL A 59 2.56 -14.26 16.16
C VAL A 59 1.28 -13.75 15.50
N ALA A 60 1.03 -12.46 15.70
CA ALA A 60 -0.09 -11.72 15.16
C ALA A 60 0.33 -10.27 14.92
N SER A 61 -0.24 -9.62 13.92
CA SER A 61 0.03 -8.24 13.56
C SER A 61 -1.17 -7.56 12.88
N ALA A 62 -1.24 -6.23 13.02
CA ALA A 62 -2.14 -5.40 12.25
C ALA A 62 -1.32 -4.54 11.30
N TYR A 63 -1.78 -4.35 10.06
CA TYR A 63 -1.01 -3.65 9.04
C TYR A 63 -1.89 -2.87 8.05
N GLY A 64 -1.24 -1.94 7.33
CA GLY A 64 -1.73 -1.37 6.08
C GLY A 64 -0.78 -1.77 4.97
N ASP A 65 -1.25 -2.61 4.05
CA ASP A 65 -0.52 -3.04 2.86
C ASP A 65 -0.53 -1.92 1.82
N ILE A 66 0.63 -1.58 1.23
CA ILE A 66 0.78 -0.51 0.25
C ILE A 66 1.00 -1.13 -1.12
N THR A 67 -0.06 -1.19 -1.91
CA THR A 67 -0.05 -1.82 -3.24
C THR A 67 0.39 -0.84 -4.32
N GLY A 68 0.76 -1.36 -5.51
CA GLY A 68 1.10 -0.52 -6.67
C GLY A 68 2.57 -0.08 -6.75
N LEU A 69 3.42 -0.51 -5.80
CA LEU A 69 4.84 -0.14 -5.73
C LEU A 69 5.80 -1.19 -6.33
N ASN A 70 5.29 -2.35 -6.72
CA ASN A 70 6.11 -3.45 -7.25
C ASN A 70 7.00 -3.01 -8.41
N GLY A 71 8.29 -3.38 -8.36
CA GLY A 71 9.28 -3.05 -9.35
C GLY A 71 9.93 -1.67 -9.20
N GLN A 72 9.42 -0.82 -8.30
CA GLN A 72 10.05 0.46 -7.95
C GLN A 72 11.20 0.25 -6.96
N THR A 73 12.15 1.18 -6.88
CA THR A 73 13.13 1.24 -5.79
C THR A 73 12.53 2.00 -4.61
N PHE A 74 12.73 1.54 -3.38
CA PHE A 74 12.37 2.31 -2.19
C PHE A 74 13.39 3.44 -2.00
N THR A 75 12.94 4.69 -2.06
CA THR A 75 13.80 5.88 -1.90
C THR A 75 13.51 6.63 -0.61
N SER A 76 12.27 6.57 -0.13
CA SER A 76 11.86 7.18 1.13
C SER A 76 10.50 6.62 1.58
N GLY A 77 10.25 6.74 2.89
CA GLY A 77 8.94 6.53 3.48
C GLY A 77 8.73 7.54 4.59
N SER A 78 7.48 7.88 4.88
CA SER A 78 7.16 8.65 6.08
C SER A 78 5.80 8.26 6.63
N PHE A 79 5.62 8.48 7.92
CA PHE A 79 4.30 8.47 8.54
C PHE A 79 4.27 9.38 9.77
N THR A 80 3.07 9.78 10.16
CA THR A 80 2.82 10.60 11.35
C THR A 80 2.00 9.80 12.36
N LEU A 81 2.44 9.75 13.62
CA LEU A 81 1.70 9.19 14.75
C LEU A 81 0.94 10.28 15.50
N ALA A 82 -0.17 9.94 16.11
CA ALA A 82 -0.95 10.88 16.93
C ALA A 82 -0.13 11.44 18.12
N ASN A 83 0.83 10.69 18.64
CA ASN A 83 1.81 11.14 19.64
C ASN A 83 3.00 10.16 19.72
N ALA A 84 4.07 10.57 20.40
CA ALA A 84 5.30 9.80 20.51
C ALA A 84 5.16 8.47 21.28
N THR A 85 4.16 8.35 22.18
CA THR A 85 3.96 7.12 22.98
C THR A 85 3.47 5.96 22.16
N GLN A 86 2.96 6.21 20.95
CA GLN A 86 2.55 5.16 20.00
C GLN A 86 3.74 4.47 19.30
N CYS A 87 4.97 4.97 19.46
CA CYS A 87 6.18 4.29 19.01
C CYS A 87 6.70 3.37 20.14
N GLN A 88 6.42 2.07 20.05
CA GLN A 88 6.80 1.11 21.08
C GLN A 88 7.56 -0.05 20.44
N GLY A 89 8.77 -0.35 20.97
CA GLY A 89 9.59 -1.46 20.49
C GLY A 89 9.96 -1.40 19.00
N GLY A 90 10.00 -0.19 18.40
CA GLY A 90 10.26 0.00 16.99
C GLY A 90 9.03 -0.22 16.08
N SER A 91 7.85 -0.31 16.66
CA SER A 91 6.57 -0.42 15.94
C SER A 91 5.71 0.81 16.27
N PRO A 92 4.94 1.40 15.32
CA PRO A 92 4.80 0.95 13.94
C PRO A 92 6.07 1.13 13.11
N ARG A 93 6.17 0.34 12.03
CA ARG A 93 7.30 0.38 11.12
C ARG A 93 6.87 0.09 9.68
N PHE A 94 7.72 0.48 8.74
CA PHE A 94 7.65 -0.10 7.39
C PHE A 94 8.32 -1.47 7.37
N ASN A 95 7.62 -2.47 6.84
CA ASN A 95 8.22 -3.70 6.35
C ASN A 95 8.35 -3.54 4.83
N VAL A 96 9.60 -3.50 4.33
CA VAL A 96 9.89 -3.32 2.90
C VAL A 96 10.51 -4.62 2.39
N PHE A 97 9.75 -5.35 1.56
CA PHE A 97 10.24 -6.54 0.88
C PHE A 97 10.76 -6.14 -0.50
N THR A 98 11.92 -6.65 -0.86
CA THR A 98 12.56 -6.34 -2.14
C THR A 98 13.18 -7.58 -2.77
N THR A 99 13.73 -7.42 -3.98
CA THR A 99 14.52 -8.46 -4.66
C THR A 99 15.95 -8.63 -4.08
N ALA A 100 16.35 -7.79 -3.12
CA ALA A 100 17.67 -7.90 -2.49
C ALA A 100 17.78 -9.15 -1.61
N PRO A 101 18.94 -9.83 -1.55
CA PRO A 101 19.17 -11.01 -0.70
C PRO A 101 18.97 -10.74 0.80
N THR A 102 19.15 -9.48 1.23
CA THR A 102 18.98 -9.04 2.62
C THR A 102 17.54 -8.65 2.99
N SER A 103 16.60 -8.75 2.04
CA SER A 103 15.17 -8.52 2.29
C SER A 103 14.61 -9.54 3.30
N PRO A 104 13.62 -9.16 4.17
CA PRO A 104 12.98 -7.84 4.27
C PRO A 104 13.78 -6.81 5.08
N PHE A 105 13.46 -5.52 4.87
CA PHE A 105 13.98 -4.40 5.65
C PHE A 105 12.90 -3.89 6.61
N PHE A 106 13.28 -3.66 7.88
CA PHE A 106 12.39 -3.21 8.93
C PHE A 106 12.76 -1.80 9.37
N LEU A 107 11.98 -0.81 8.95
CA LEU A 107 12.24 0.61 9.24
C LEU A 107 11.29 1.06 10.35
N GLY A 108 11.71 0.88 11.60
CA GLY A 108 10.92 1.16 12.79
C GLY A 108 10.95 2.63 13.20
N CYS A 109 9.92 3.08 13.87
CA CYS A 109 9.83 4.44 14.42
C CYS A 109 11.02 4.80 15.36
N ASN A 110 11.72 3.81 15.92
CA ASN A 110 12.93 4.02 16.74
C ASN A 110 14.24 4.07 15.91
N ASN A 111 14.18 3.90 14.58
CA ASN A 111 15.36 3.89 13.72
C ASN A 111 15.69 5.27 13.13
N VAL A 112 14.87 6.27 13.39
CA VAL A 112 15.04 7.64 12.93
C VAL A 112 14.70 8.63 14.04
N THR A 113 15.24 9.84 13.96
CA THR A 113 14.86 10.92 14.88
C THR A 113 13.55 11.53 14.41
N PRO A 114 12.48 11.51 15.23
CA PRO A 114 11.19 12.07 14.86
C PRO A 114 11.17 13.60 14.90
N THR A 115 10.24 14.18 14.16
CA THR A 115 9.88 15.61 14.25
C THR A 115 8.56 15.76 14.98
N THR A 116 8.54 16.50 16.11
CA THR A 116 7.29 16.84 16.79
C THR A 116 6.65 18.04 16.10
N ASN A 117 5.40 17.89 15.69
CA ASN A 117 4.62 18.92 15.03
C ASN A 117 3.96 19.85 16.07
N SER A 118 3.50 21.03 15.63
CA SER A 118 2.87 22.03 16.52
C SER A 118 1.55 21.56 17.13
N ASP A 119 0.88 20.57 16.55
CA ASP A 119 -0.36 19.94 17.03
C ASP A 119 -0.11 18.75 18.00
N GLY A 120 1.16 18.47 18.32
CA GLY A 120 1.56 17.36 19.20
C GLY A 120 1.71 16.01 18.48
N THR A 121 1.38 15.93 17.20
CA THR A 121 1.67 14.73 16.39
C THR A 121 3.17 14.59 16.12
N VAL A 122 3.61 13.40 15.73
CA VAL A 122 5.05 13.11 15.56
C VAL A 122 5.28 12.44 14.21
N THR A 123 6.11 13.07 13.38
CA THR A 123 6.43 12.56 12.02
C THR A 123 7.78 11.86 12.02
N TYR A 124 7.81 10.70 11.40
CA TYR A 124 8.97 9.84 11.19
C TYR A 124 9.29 9.79 9.69
N ASN A 125 10.53 10.16 9.32
CA ASN A 125 11.00 10.16 7.94
C ASN A 125 12.09 9.10 7.76
N PHE A 126 11.91 8.21 6.79
CA PHE A 126 12.79 7.10 6.49
C PHE A 126 13.39 7.28 5.10
N ASP A 127 14.53 7.91 5.05
CA ASP A 127 15.44 7.93 3.91
C ASP A 127 16.85 7.56 4.37
N ALA A 128 17.77 7.36 3.44
CA ALA A 128 19.12 6.93 3.77
C ALA A 128 19.84 7.92 4.70
N ALA A 129 19.62 9.23 4.54
CA ALA A 129 20.25 10.26 5.35
C ALA A 129 19.68 10.29 6.77
N SER A 130 18.35 10.20 6.92
CA SER A 130 17.67 10.18 8.23
C SER A 130 18.07 8.96 9.06
N ILE A 131 18.17 7.77 8.43
CA ILE A 131 18.62 6.55 9.11
C ILE A 131 20.10 6.65 9.51
N ALA A 132 20.96 7.18 8.63
CA ALA A 132 22.37 7.38 8.94
C ALA A 132 22.57 8.40 10.08
N ALA A 133 21.80 9.49 10.10
CA ALA A 133 21.83 10.51 11.15
C ALA A 133 21.39 9.97 12.52
N ALA A 134 20.50 8.98 12.55
CA ALA A 134 20.08 8.30 13.78
C ALA A 134 21.03 7.15 14.21
N GLY A 135 22.20 7.04 13.60
CA GLY A 135 23.23 6.04 13.94
C GLY A 135 23.28 4.81 13.03
N GLY A 136 22.48 4.75 11.97
CA GLY A 136 22.56 3.70 10.93
C GLY A 136 22.33 2.27 11.44
N GLN A 137 21.51 2.08 12.47
CA GLN A 137 21.28 0.78 13.12
C GLN A 137 20.58 -0.25 12.25
N VAL A 138 19.93 0.20 11.17
CA VAL A 138 19.25 -0.66 10.20
C VAL A 138 19.74 -0.34 8.80
N PRO A 139 19.87 -1.34 7.92
CA PRO A 139 20.23 -1.10 6.54
C PRO A 139 19.08 -0.40 5.80
N PHE A 140 19.40 0.51 4.90
CA PHE A 140 18.42 1.11 4.00
C PHE A 140 18.03 0.12 2.90
N PRO A 141 16.75 0.03 2.47
CA PRO A 141 16.30 -0.90 1.45
C PRO A 141 17.05 -0.76 0.13
N THR A 142 17.46 -1.89 -0.42
CA THR A 142 18.09 -2.01 -1.74
C THR A 142 17.29 -2.99 -2.61
N GLY A 143 17.55 -3.00 -3.92
CA GLY A 143 16.76 -3.79 -4.87
C GLY A 143 15.43 -3.14 -5.23
N THR A 144 14.56 -3.89 -5.89
CA THR A 144 13.22 -3.42 -6.27
C THR A 144 12.16 -3.96 -5.33
N ILE A 145 11.19 -3.14 -4.98
CA ILE A 145 10.07 -3.48 -4.10
C ILE A 145 9.28 -4.66 -4.66
N THR A 146 9.00 -5.62 -3.82
CA THR A 146 8.05 -6.71 -4.07
C THR A 146 6.81 -6.58 -3.20
N ASP A 147 6.95 -5.95 -2.02
CA ASP A 147 5.85 -5.67 -1.10
C ASP A 147 6.26 -4.58 -0.08
N VAL A 148 5.30 -3.76 0.37
CA VAL A 148 5.50 -2.75 1.43
C VAL A 148 4.26 -2.69 2.32
N ALA A 149 4.47 -2.68 3.63
CA ALA A 149 3.39 -2.47 4.59
C ALA A 149 3.84 -1.59 5.76
N VAL A 150 2.91 -0.82 6.33
CA VAL A 150 3.05 -0.25 7.67
C VAL A 150 2.41 -1.19 8.67
N ILE A 151 3.14 -1.61 9.71
CA ILE A 151 2.72 -2.71 10.58
C ILE A 151 2.94 -2.39 12.06
N ILE A 152 2.04 -2.90 12.92
CA ILE A 152 2.25 -3.07 14.35
C ILE A 152 2.25 -4.56 14.69
N ASP A 153 3.31 -5.03 15.34
CA ASP A 153 3.47 -6.41 15.80
C ASP A 153 3.86 -6.53 17.28
N VAL A 154 4.02 -5.40 17.95
CA VAL A 154 4.10 -5.32 19.42
C VAL A 154 2.72 -5.05 20.01
N GLN A 155 2.50 -5.44 21.27
CA GLN A 155 1.27 -5.11 21.98
C GLN A 155 1.14 -3.60 22.12
N GLY A 156 0.03 -3.04 21.64
CA GLY A 156 -0.24 -1.59 21.65
C GLY A 156 -1.22 -1.17 20.56
N THR A 157 -1.32 0.15 20.40
CA THR A 157 -2.13 0.79 19.35
C THR A 157 -1.33 1.89 18.66
N ALA A 158 -1.62 2.15 17.39
CA ALA A 158 -1.07 3.27 16.65
C ALA A 158 -2.11 3.85 15.68
N ASP A 159 -2.24 5.17 15.69
CA ASP A 159 -2.98 5.94 14.70
C ASP A 159 -1.98 6.56 13.73
N VAL A 160 -1.89 5.99 12.55
CA VAL A 160 -0.88 6.30 11.55
C VAL A 160 -1.50 7.11 10.42
N SER A 161 -1.11 8.36 10.29
CA SER A 161 -1.57 9.27 9.23
C SER A 161 -0.42 9.72 8.33
N ASN A 162 -0.74 10.45 7.25
CA ASN A 162 0.25 11.01 6.32
C ASN A 162 1.29 9.99 5.86
N ILE A 163 0.84 8.75 5.61
CA ILE A 163 1.71 7.69 5.11
C ILE A 163 2.15 8.05 3.70
N THR A 164 3.47 8.08 3.46
CA THR A 164 4.02 8.28 2.11
C THR A 164 5.08 7.22 1.80
N VAL A 165 5.17 6.83 0.54
CA VAL A 165 6.30 6.05 0.00
C VAL A 165 6.75 6.71 -1.29
N ASN A 166 8.06 6.92 -1.44
CA ASN A 166 8.68 7.58 -2.60
C ASN A 166 8.05 8.96 -2.92
N GLY A 167 7.64 9.69 -1.85
CA GLY A 167 7.00 11.01 -1.98
C GLY A 167 5.52 10.99 -2.41
N THR A 168 4.91 9.81 -2.59
CA THR A 168 3.50 9.66 -2.89
C THR A 168 2.71 9.37 -1.62
N SER A 169 1.59 10.09 -1.41
CA SER A 169 0.69 9.84 -0.27
C SER A 169 -0.12 8.56 -0.49
N GLU A 170 -0.11 7.70 0.52
CA GLU A 170 -0.81 6.43 0.52
C GLU A 170 -2.16 6.59 1.21
N VAL A 171 -3.22 6.50 0.43
CA VAL A 171 -4.60 6.54 0.91
C VAL A 171 -5.31 5.25 0.52
N PRO A 172 -6.36 4.83 1.24
CA PRO A 172 -7.12 3.66 0.85
C PRO A 172 -7.63 3.78 -0.57
N ALA A 173 -7.58 2.66 -1.28
CA ALA A 173 -8.29 2.57 -2.55
C ALA A 173 -9.77 2.92 -2.31
N PRO A 174 -10.41 3.68 -3.21
CA PRO A 174 -11.83 3.98 -3.09
C PRO A 174 -12.61 2.67 -2.96
N VAL A 175 -13.44 2.57 -1.93
CA VAL A 175 -14.33 1.41 -1.77
C VAL A 175 -15.37 1.45 -2.89
N VAL A 176 -15.27 0.53 -3.81
CA VAL A 176 -16.24 0.39 -4.89
C VAL A 176 -17.39 -0.48 -4.38
N THR A 177 -18.54 0.14 -4.08
CA THR A 177 -19.70 -0.56 -3.52
C THR A 177 -20.48 -1.41 -4.54
N GLY A 178 -20.31 -1.15 -5.84
CA GLY A 178 -20.99 -1.85 -6.93
C GLY A 178 -20.15 -3.03 -7.51
N PRO A 179 -20.74 -3.83 -8.39
CA PRO A 179 -20.02 -4.91 -9.04
C PRO A 179 -18.96 -4.39 -10.00
N PRO A 180 -17.87 -5.15 -10.24
CA PRO A 180 -16.88 -4.80 -11.23
C PRO A 180 -17.50 -4.78 -12.63
N THR A 181 -17.14 -3.79 -13.43
CA THR A 181 -17.65 -3.60 -14.80
C THR A 181 -16.68 -4.13 -15.85
N SER A 182 -15.42 -4.28 -15.49
CA SER A 182 -14.38 -4.81 -16.38
C SER A 182 -13.45 -5.79 -15.66
N LYS A 183 -12.78 -6.67 -16.43
CA LYS A 183 -11.75 -7.55 -15.87
C LYS A 183 -10.55 -6.79 -15.30
N ASN A 184 -10.31 -5.56 -15.79
CA ASN A 184 -9.22 -4.73 -15.29
C ASN A 184 -9.49 -4.24 -13.86
N ASP A 185 -10.75 -4.00 -13.51
CA ASP A 185 -11.15 -3.61 -12.15
C ASP A 185 -10.76 -4.65 -11.10
N CYS A 186 -10.59 -5.91 -11.52
CA CYS A 186 -10.21 -7.01 -10.65
C CYS A 186 -8.70 -7.19 -10.48
N LYS A 187 -7.87 -6.60 -11.37
CA LYS A 187 -6.42 -6.79 -11.39
C LYS A 187 -5.72 -5.95 -10.33
N HIS A 188 -4.45 -6.27 -10.06
CA HIS A 188 -3.58 -5.51 -9.17
C HIS A 188 -4.21 -5.21 -7.79
N GLY A 189 -4.91 -6.18 -7.23
CA GLY A 189 -5.57 -6.02 -5.93
C GLY A 189 -6.96 -5.38 -5.98
N GLY A 190 -7.41 -4.83 -7.11
CA GLY A 190 -8.70 -4.15 -7.26
C GLY A 190 -9.92 -4.99 -6.86
N TRP A 191 -9.84 -6.34 -6.92
CA TRP A 191 -10.88 -7.23 -6.43
C TRP A 191 -11.19 -7.05 -4.93
N LYS A 192 -10.24 -6.52 -4.12
CA LYS A 192 -10.40 -6.27 -2.69
C LYS A 192 -11.29 -5.04 -2.39
N SER A 193 -11.41 -4.09 -3.33
CA SER A 193 -12.19 -2.87 -3.15
C SER A 193 -13.71 -3.05 -3.33
N PHE A 194 -14.16 -4.18 -3.88
CA PHE A 194 -15.58 -4.44 -4.08
C PHE A 194 -16.22 -5.02 -2.82
N THR A 195 -17.32 -4.43 -2.39
CA THR A 195 -18.09 -4.87 -1.20
C THR A 195 -19.41 -5.53 -1.56
N ASN A 196 -19.95 -5.26 -2.77
CA ASN A 196 -21.19 -5.85 -3.26
C ASN A 196 -21.13 -6.15 -4.78
N PRO A 197 -20.80 -7.40 -5.17
CA PRO A 197 -20.35 -8.52 -4.33
C PRO A 197 -18.90 -8.40 -3.91
N SER A 198 -18.53 -8.96 -2.76
CA SER A 198 -17.14 -9.13 -2.35
C SER A 198 -16.52 -10.39 -2.97
N PHE A 199 -15.20 -10.39 -3.18
CA PHE A 199 -14.48 -11.49 -3.81
C PHE A 199 -13.38 -12.03 -2.93
N LYS A 200 -13.19 -13.37 -2.91
CA LYS A 200 -12.11 -14.01 -2.13
C LYS A 200 -10.73 -13.87 -2.78
N ASN A 201 -10.67 -13.63 -4.08
CA ASN A 201 -9.44 -13.49 -4.85
C ASN A 201 -9.73 -12.89 -6.24
N GLN A 202 -8.67 -12.46 -6.93
CA GLN A 202 -8.75 -11.90 -8.28
C GLN A 202 -9.48 -12.81 -9.28
N GLY A 203 -9.24 -14.14 -9.22
CA GLY A 203 -9.86 -15.10 -10.15
C GLY A 203 -11.38 -15.12 -10.03
N LYS A 204 -11.92 -15.04 -8.80
CA LYS A 204 -13.38 -14.99 -8.58
C LYS A 204 -13.99 -13.68 -9.09
N CYS A 205 -13.30 -12.55 -8.92
CA CYS A 205 -13.70 -11.26 -9.45
C CYS A 205 -13.72 -11.28 -11.00
N VAL A 206 -12.63 -11.73 -11.63
CA VAL A 206 -12.54 -11.86 -13.12
C VAL A 206 -13.61 -12.79 -13.67
N SER A 207 -13.87 -13.92 -12.99
CA SER A 207 -14.92 -14.86 -13.37
C SER A 207 -16.30 -14.21 -13.29
N TYR A 208 -16.58 -13.44 -12.23
CA TYR A 208 -17.82 -12.71 -12.09
C TYR A 208 -18.08 -11.78 -13.28
N VAL A 209 -17.10 -10.94 -13.64
CA VAL A 209 -17.20 -10.04 -14.80
C VAL A 209 -17.44 -10.83 -16.09
N ALA A 210 -16.72 -11.93 -16.30
CA ALA A 210 -16.85 -12.75 -17.51
C ALA A 210 -18.26 -13.33 -17.69
N HIS A 211 -18.96 -13.61 -16.60
CA HIS A 211 -20.32 -14.15 -16.63
C HIS A 211 -21.40 -13.08 -16.72
N HIS A 212 -21.20 -11.89 -16.15
CA HIS A 212 -22.23 -10.84 -16.03
C HIS A 212 -22.19 -9.81 -17.16
N THR A 213 -21.04 -9.60 -17.82
CA THR A 213 -20.94 -8.64 -18.94
C THR A 213 -21.47 -9.21 -20.29
N LYS A 214 -21.76 -10.52 -20.38
CA LYS A 214 -22.30 -11.14 -21.62
C LYS A 214 -23.79 -10.88 -21.86
N HIS A 215 -24.54 -10.39 -20.87
CA HIS A 215 -26.01 -10.21 -20.99
C HIS A 215 -26.42 -8.80 -21.44
N GLY A 216 -25.49 -7.88 -21.77
CA GLY A 216 -25.78 -6.50 -22.18
C GLY A 216 -25.96 -6.27 -23.68
N LYS A 217 -25.96 -7.30 -24.54
CA LYS A 217 -26.32 -7.12 -25.96
C LYS A 217 -27.82 -7.34 -26.13
N SER A 218 -28.60 -6.32 -25.83
CA SER A 218 -29.99 -6.20 -26.22
C SER A 218 -30.07 -6.25 -27.76
N HIS A 219 -30.81 -7.19 -28.27
CA HIS A 219 -31.24 -7.22 -29.70
C HIS A 219 -32.19 -6.03 -29.90
N SER A 220 -31.70 -4.96 -30.56
CA SER A 220 -32.58 -3.98 -31.18
C SER A 220 -33.19 -4.67 -32.44
N HIS A 221 -34.39 -5.18 -32.31
CA HIS A 221 -35.23 -5.49 -33.46
C HIS A 221 -35.93 -4.20 -33.90
N THR A 222 -35.41 -3.58 -34.96
CA THR A 222 -36.15 -2.59 -35.75
C THR A 222 -37.18 -3.35 -36.59
N LYS A 223 -38.45 -3.02 -36.38
CA LYS A 223 -39.53 -3.25 -37.33
C LYS A 223 -39.69 -2.01 -38.19
#